data_4fbea4903b0e74627d788e7491c99388
#
_entry.id   4fbea4903b0e74627d788e7491c99388
#
_cell.length_a   1.000
_cell.length_b   1.000
_cell.length_c   1.000
_cell.angle_alpha   90.00
_cell.angle_beta   90.00
_cell.angle_gamma   90.00
#
_symmetry.space_group_name_H-M   'P 1'
#
loop_
_entity.id
_entity.type
_entity.pdbx_description
1 polymer ?
#
loop_
_entity_poly.entity_id
_entity_poly.type
_entity_poly.pdbx_seq_one_letter_code
_entity_poly.pdbx_strand_id
1 'polypeptide(L)' 'MAANKRTITIRLKKSKISCNPLQRATVNGLGLKKINDERTLENTPSVRGMIKKVLHLVEVVSEVR' A
#
# COMPACT_ATOMS: atom_id res chain seq x y z
N MET A 1 7.27 -22.42 -7.57
CA MET A 1 7.07 -22.05 -7.38
C MET A 1 6.47 -21.36 -6.70
N ALA A 2 6.48 -20.91 -6.57
CA ALA A 2 6.01 -19.96 -5.77
C ALA A 2 4.65 -20.06 -5.45
N ALA A 3 4.28 -21.13 -5.20
CA ALA A 3 2.95 -21.41 -4.89
C ALA A 3 2.48 -20.66 -3.68
N ASN A 4 3.37 -20.28 -2.83
CA ASN A 4 2.96 -19.67 -1.62
C ASN A 4 3.00 -18.21 -1.68
N LYS A 5 2.33 -17.64 -2.61
CA LYS A 5 2.35 -16.22 -2.70
C LYS A 5 1.57 -15.60 -1.58
N ARG A 6 2.26 -14.84 -0.79
CA ARG A 6 1.64 -14.03 0.24
C ARG A 6 1.39 -12.68 -0.38
N THR A 7 0.15 -12.25 -0.37
CA THR A 7 -0.21 -10.99 -0.99
C THR A 7 -0.95 -10.11 -0.02
N ILE A 8 -0.89 -8.82 -0.26
CA ILE A 8 -1.62 -7.86 0.53
C ILE A 8 -2.23 -6.86 -0.45
N THR A 9 -3.52 -6.61 -0.29
CA THR A 9 -4.24 -5.65 -1.12
C THR A 9 -4.55 -4.44 -0.28
N ILE A 10 -4.18 -3.29 -0.79
CA ILE A 10 -4.40 -2.04 -0.08
C ILE A 10 -5.18 -1.09 -0.97
N ARG A 11 -5.86 -0.16 -0.33
CA ARG A 11 -6.67 0.86 -1.01
C ARG A 11 -6.31 2.22 -0.45
N LEU A 12 -6.16 3.20 -1.32
CA LEU A 12 -5.91 4.56 -0.91
C LEU A 12 -7.21 5.21 -0.45
N LYS A 13 -7.27 5.55 0.82
CA LYS A 13 -8.47 6.14 1.41
C LYS A 13 -8.50 7.65 1.30
N LYS A 14 -7.36 8.29 1.39
CA LYS A 14 -7.27 9.74 1.40
C LYS A 14 -6.46 10.24 0.23
N SER A 15 -6.75 11.47 -0.18
CA SER A 15 -6.04 12.08 -1.29
C SER A 15 -4.57 12.26 -0.96
N LYS A 16 -3.71 12.05 -1.96
CA LYS A 16 -2.29 12.29 -1.81
C LYS A 16 -1.95 13.75 -1.58
N ILE A 17 -2.88 14.63 -1.88
CA ILE A 17 -2.66 16.06 -1.67
C ILE A 17 -2.45 16.37 -0.20
N SER A 18 -3.07 15.61 0.69
CA SER A 18 -2.88 15.83 2.12
C SER A 18 -1.63 15.16 2.66
N CYS A 19 -0.84 14.51 1.82
CA CYS A 19 0.38 13.84 2.26
C CYS A 19 1.57 14.78 2.17
N ASN A 20 2.55 14.56 3.05
CA ASN A 20 3.82 15.26 2.85
C ASN A 20 4.59 14.56 1.71
N PRO A 21 5.68 15.16 1.21
CA PRO A 21 6.41 14.60 0.07
C PRO A 21 6.90 13.17 0.29
N LEU A 22 7.34 12.85 1.50
CA LEU A 22 7.83 11.50 1.78
C LEU A 22 6.71 10.46 1.73
N GLN A 23 5.56 10.81 2.30
CA GLN A 23 4.40 9.94 2.26
C GLN A 23 3.89 9.76 0.85
N ARG A 24 3.89 10.83 0.08
CA ARG A 24 3.48 10.78 -1.31
C ARG A 24 4.37 9.83 -2.12
N ALA A 25 5.68 9.92 -1.90
CA ALA A 25 6.61 9.03 -2.57
C ALA A 25 6.36 7.57 -2.18
N THR A 26 6.07 7.32 -0.92
CA THR A 26 5.78 5.98 -0.45
C THR A 26 4.50 5.44 -1.10
N VAL A 27 3.46 6.25 -1.16
CA VAL A 27 2.20 5.85 -1.79
C VAL A 27 2.41 5.58 -3.27
N ASN A 28 3.18 6.41 -3.95
CA ASN A 28 3.51 6.18 -5.35
C ASN A 28 4.30 4.90 -5.53
N GLY A 29 5.22 4.61 -4.62
CA GLY A 29 5.99 3.38 -4.65
C GLY A 29 5.13 2.15 -4.47
N LEU A 30 4.02 2.29 -3.76
CA LEU A 30 3.06 1.21 -3.59
C LEU A 30 2.14 1.05 -4.82
N GLY A 31 2.18 2.00 -5.73
CA GLY A 31 1.38 1.92 -6.95
C GLY A 31 0.03 2.59 -6.87
N LEU A 32 -0.25 3.27 -5.77
CA LEU A 32 -1.53 3.96 -5.60
C LEU A 32 -1.41 5.36 -6.16
N LYS A 33 -2.31 5.73 -7.05
CA LYS A 33 -2.21 7.00 -7.72
C LYS A 33 -3.34 7.95 -7.40
N LYS A 34 -4.50 7.44 -7.09
CA LYS A 34 -5.63 8.30 -6.78
C LYS A 34 -6.48 7.64 -5.70
N ILE A 35 -7.40 8.41 -5.16
CA ILE A 35 -8.25 7.93 -4.07
C ILE A 35 -9.08 6.74 -4.55
N ASN A 36 -9.26 5.79 -3.66
CA ASN A 36 -9.95 4.53 -3.94
C ASN A 36 -9.21 3.59 -4.90
N ASP A 37 -7.96 3.89 -5.21
CA ASP A 37 -7.16 3.00 -6.02
C ASP A 37 -6.72 1.81 -5.16
N GLU A 38 -6.80 0.61 -5.73
CA GLU A 38 -6.42 -0.61 -5.01
C GLU A 38 -5.25 -1.27 -5.71
N ARG A 39 -4.36 -1.85 -4.91
CA ARG A 39 -3.22 -2.58 -5.44
C ARG A 39 -2.98 -3.82 -4.62
N THR A 40 -2.65 -4.90 -5.31
CA THR A 40 -2.22 -6.14 -4.67
C THR A 40 -0.72 -6.26 -4.81
N LEU A 41 -0.04 -6.43 -3.70
CA LEU A 41 1.42 -6.47 -3.65
C LEU A 41 1.85 -7.73 -2.93
N GLU A 42 3.12 -8.09 -3.11
CA GLU A 42 3.68 -9.18 -2.32
C GLU A 42 3.76 -8.75 -0.87
N ASN A 43 3.39 -9.66 0.01
CA ASN A 43 3.42 -9.38 1.45
C ASN A 43 4.82 -9.65 1.98
N THR A 44 5.73 -8.72 1.75
CA THR A 44 7.10 -8.81 2.20
C THR A 44 7.35 -7.79 3.31
N PRO A 45 8.41 -7.95 4.09
CA PRO A 45 8.73 -6.96 5.12
C PRO A 45 8.91 -5.54 4.57
N SER A 46 9.47 -5.43 3.37
CA SER A 46 9.66 -4.13 2.75
C SER A 46 8.33 -3.46 2.47
N VAL A 47 7.41 -4.21 1.87
CA VAL A 47 6.09 -3.69 1.53
C VAL A 47 5.33 -3.33 2.81
N ARG A 48 5.42 -4.18 3.82
CA ARG A 48 4.76 -3.90 5.09
C ARG A 48 5.28 -2.62 5.72
N GLY A 49 6.59 -2.40 5.65
CA GLY A 49 7.18 -1.18 6.18
C GLY A 49 6.67 0.05 5.46
N MET A 50 6.54 -0.03 4.16
CA MET A 50 5.99 1.08 3.38
C MET A 50 4.55 1.37 3.75
N ILE A 51 3.75 0.32 3.89
CA ILE A 51 2.35 0.46 4.25
C ILE A 51 2.20 1.09 5.63
N LYS A 52 3.04 0.68 6.57
CA LYS A 52 2.99 1.24 7.92
C LYS A 52 3.21 2.74 7.93
N LYS A 53 4.07 3.22 7.07
CA LYS A 53 4.37 4.65 7.01
C LYS A 53 3.17 5.47 6.56
N VAL A 54 2.29 4.88 5.80
CA VAL A 54 1.13 5.59 5.25
C VAL A 54 -0.18 4.95 5.68
N LEU A 55 -0.17 4.22 6.78
CA LEU A 55 -1.35 3.49 7.22
C LEU A 55 -2.55 4.41 7.47
N HIS A 56 -2.29 5.63 7.84
CA HIS A 56 -3.35 6.61 8.04
C HIS A 56 -3.96 7.10 6.74
N LEU A 57 -3.33 6.78 5.61
CA LEU A 57 -3.81 7.20 4.29
C LEU A 57 -4.39 6.04 3.50
N VAL A 58 -4.00 4.82 3.84
CA VAL A 58 -4.44 3.64 3.11
C VAL A 58 -5.12 2.66 4.05
N GLU A 59 -5.82 1.73 3.44
CA GLU A 59 -6.54 0.71 4.17
C GLU A 59 -6.13 -0.65 3.63
N VAL A 60 -5.89 -1.61 4.51
CA VAL A 60 -5.62 -2.97 4.09
C VAL A 60 -6.97 -3.64 3.82
N VAL A 61 -7.21 -3.95 2.56
CA VAL A 61 -8.45 -4.57 2.13
C VAL A 61 -8.39 -6.08 2.34
N SER A 62 -7.25 -6.67 2.02
CA SER A 62 -7.08 -8.11 2.13
C SER A 62 -5.62 -8.42 2.39
N GLU A 63 -5.37 -9.42 3.19
CA GLU A 63 -4.00 -9.82 3.47
C GLU A 63 -3.93 -11.35 3.49
N VAL A 64 -3.07 -11.90 2.66
CA VAL A 64 -2.81 -13.33 2.62
C VAL A 64 -1.41 -13.55 3.15
N ARG A 65 -1.30 -14.40 4.15
CA ARG A 65 -0.01 -14.70 4.78
C ARG A 65 0.46 -16.09 4.42
#